data_fbd3e0bf05f2f1c78df0fae05cf7714a
#
_entry.id   fbd3e0bf05f2f1c78df0fae05cf7714a
#
_cell.length_a   1.000
_cell.length_b   1.000
_cell.length_c   1.000
_cell.angle_alpha   90.00
_cell.angle_beta   90.00
_cell.angle_gamma   90.00
#
_symmetry.space_group_name_H-M   'P 1'
#
loop_
_entity.id
_entity.type
_entity.pdbx_description
1 polymer ?
#
loop_
_entity_poly.entity_id
_entity_poly.type
_entity_poly.pdbx_seq_one_letter_code
_entity_poly.pdbx_strand_id
1 'polypeptide(L)'
;MRKQQMLLNIMITLLILLFTYTAVSKLADLSEFEKQLRNQVIPIWSVGILLWLLPVTELVVAAMLMSGKYRVSGLSVSVVLMLVFSIYMGLATFHVFDRRPCSCGGVLRSMGFTTHFIFNLTFLFFSIASLRLQKSLDAVLENPKI
;
A
#
# COMPACT_ATOMS: atom_id res chain seq x y z
N MET A 1 22.90 14.73 2.52
CA MET A 1 21.78 15.22 1.71
C MET A 1 21.59 14.44 0.42
N ARG A 2 22.55 14.40 -0.53
CA ARG A 2 22.36 13.70 -1.83
C ARG A 2 22.03 12.20 -1.71
N LYS A 3 22.68 11.46 -0.80
CA LYS A 3 22.40 10.04 -0.57
C LYS A 3 21.01 9.80 0.03
N GLN A 4 20.57 10.66 0.94
CA GLN A 4 19.24 10.58 1.56
C GLN A 4 18.13 10.85 0.55
N GLN A 5 18.31 11.83 -0.32
CA GLN A 5 17.38 12.13 -1.40
C GLN A 5 17.28 10.98 -2.41
N MET A 6 18.41 10.36 -2.75
CA MET A 6 18.43 9.20 -3.64
C MET A 6 17.69 8.01 -3.01
N LEU A 7 17.93 7.70 -1.74
CA LEU A 7 17.23 6.63 -1.01
C LEU A 7 15.73 6.90 -0.94
N LEU A 8 15.34 8.13 -0.61
CA LEU A 8 13.94 8.55 -0.59
C LEU A 8 13.26 8.34 -1.95
N ASN A 9 13.90 8.77 -3.03
CA ASN A 9 13.35 8.62 -4.37
C ASN A 9 13.20 7.13 -4.76
N ILE A 10 14.16 6.27 -4.41
CA ILE A 10 14.05 4.82 -4.64
C ILE A 10 12.84 4.25 -3.91
N MET A 11 12.69 4.53 -2.61
CA MET A 11 11.56 4.01 -1.82
C MET A 11 10.22 4.51 -2.35
N ILE A 12 10.11 5.80 -2.72
CA ILE A 12 8.89 6.37 -3.32
C ILE A 12 8.57 5.70 -4.66
N THR A 13 9.58 5.49 -5.51
CA THR A 13 9.39 4.81 -6.80
C THR A 13 8.86 3.40 -6.60
N LEU A 14 9.39 2.65 -5.63
CA LEU A 14 8.91 1.31 -5.30
C LEU A 14 7.45 1.33 -4.81
N LEU A 15 7.06 2.32 -4.00
CA LEU A 15 5.68 2.51 -3.57
C LEU A 15 4.74 2.85 -4.75
N ILE A 16 5.15 3.73 -5.65
CA ILE A 16 4.39 4.07 -6.86
C ILE A 16 4.17 2.81 -7.72
N LEU A 17 5.23 2.05 -7.95
CA LEU A 17 5.15 0.80 -8.72
C LEU A 17 4.21 -0.21 -8.04
N LEU A 18 4.30 -0.37 -6.72
CA LEU A 18 3.42 -1.26 -5.97
C LEU A 18 1.96 -0.85 -6.15
N PHE A 19 1.61 0.39 -5.81
CA PHE A 19 0.22 0.85 -5.86
C PHE A 19 -0.36 0.85 -7.27
N THR A 20 0.43 1.27 -8.27
CA THR A 20 0.00 1.21 -9.68
C THR A 20 -0.22 -0.22 -10.12
N TYR A 21 0.72 -1.12 -9.82
CA TYR A 21 0.63 -2.52 -10.19
C TYR A 21 -0.60 -3.20 -9.55
N THR A 22 -0.80 -3.01 -8.23
CA THR A 22 -1.92 -3.64 -7.53
C THR A 22 -3.27 -3.11 -8.01
N ALA A 23 -3.39 -1.81 -8.27
CA ALA A 23 -4.60 -1.20 -8.82
C ALA A 23 -4.90 -1.71 -10.24
N VAL A 24 -3.92 -1.68 -11.14
CA VAL A 24 -4.08 -2.16 -12.52
C VAL A 24 -4.44 -3.65 -12.56
N SER A 25 -3.79 -4.46 -11.73
CA SER A 25 -4.08 -5.90 -11.62
C SER A 25 -5.54 -6.18 -11.21
N LYS A 26 -6.10 -5.38 -10.27
CA LYS A 26 -7.51 -5.49 -9.84
C LYS A 26 -8.47 -5.03 -10.93
N LEU A 27 -8.15 -3.95 -11.63
CA LEU A 27 -8.98 -3.41 -12.71
C LEU A 27 -8.96 -4.28 -13.97
N ALA A 28 -7.85 -4.97 -14.24
CA ALA A 28 -7.70 -5.85 -15.40
C ALA A 28 -8.62 -7.08 -15.33
N ASP A 29 -8.93 -7.57 -14.13
CA ASP A 29 -9.86 -8.69 -13.91
C ASP A 29 -10.76 -8.42 -12.71
N LEU A 30 -11.73 -7.54 -12.92
CA LEU A 30 -12.72 -7.18 -11.90
C LEU A 30 -13.56 -8.36 -11.43
N SER A 31 -13.85 -9.33 -12.33
CA SER A 31 -14.66 -10.49 -11.98
C SER A 31 -13.92 -11.41 -11.00
N GLU A 32 -12.65 -11.62 -11.22
CA GLU A 32 -11.81 -12.40 -10.32
C GLU A 32 -11.56 -11.64 -9.01
N PHE A 33 -11.33 -10.33 -9.07
CA PHE A 33 -11.18 -9.50 -7.88
C PHE A 33 -12.44 -9.49 -7.02
N GLU A 34 -13.64 -9.43 -7.61
CA GLU A 34 -14.91 -9.56 -6.89
C GLU A 34 -15.03 -10.91 -6.19
N LYS A 35 -14.70 -12.02 -6.87
CA LYS A 35 -14.68 -13.36 -6.25
C LYS A 35 -13.72 -13.42 -5.06
N GLN A 36 -12.55 -12.82 -5.20
CA GLN A 36 -11.58 -12.74 -4.11
C GLN A 36 -12.11 -11.95 -2.92
N LEU A 37 -12.78 -10.81 -3.14
CA LEU A 37 -13.42 -10.04 -2.08
C LEU A 37 -14.55 -10.81 -1.39
N ARG A 38 -15.39 -11.54 -2.15
CA ARG A 38 -16.44 -12.38 -1.60
C ARG A 38 -15.92 -13.53 -0.73
N ASN A 39 -14.70 -13.98 -1.00
CA ASN A 39 -14.02 -15.01 -0.21
C ASN A 39 -13.30 -14.47 1.03
N GLN A 40 -13.27 -13.12 1.22
CA GLN A 40 -12.72 -12.52 2.42
C GLN A 40 -13.70 -12.59 3.60
N VAL A 41 -13.18 -12.39 4.81
CA VAL A 41 -13.98 -12.30 6.04
C VAL A 41 -14.46 -10.86 6.23
N ILE A 42 -15.28 -10.41 5.27
CA ILE A 42 -15.87 -9.06 5.25
C ILE A 42 -17.38 -9.17 5.01
N PRO A 43 -18.17 -8.19 5.44
CA PRO A 43 -19.61 -8.18 5.15
C PRO A 43 -19.88 -8.13 3.64
N ILE A 44 -20.82 -8.93 3.14
CA ILE A 44 -21.13 -9.03 1.70
C ILE A 44 -21.51 -7.67 1.10
N TRP A 45 -22.20 -6.82 1.85
CA TRP A 45 -22.58 -5.48 1.40
C TRP A 45 -21.37 -4.56 1.11
N SER A 46 -20.23 -4.81 1.75
CA SER A 46 -19.02 -4.01 1.55
C SER A 46 -18.25 -4.39 0.27
N VAL A 47 -18.52 -5.55 -0.32
CA VAL A 47 -17.79 -6.05 -1.51
C VAL A 47 -17.91 -5.07 -2.68
N GLY A 48 -19.12 -4.60 -3.00
CA GLY A 48 -19.34 -3.67 -4.11
C GLY A 48 -18.62 -2.32 -3.90
N ILE A 49 -18.54 -1.85 -2.65
CA ILE A 49 -17.83 -0.62 -2.30
C ILE A 49 -16.32 -0.83 -2.44
N LEU A 50 -15.79 -1.90 -1.87
CA LEU A 50 -14.35 -2.19 -1.89
C LEU A 50 -13.84 -2.53 -3.28
N LEU A 51 -14.67 -3.09 -4.16
CA LEU A 51 -14.35 -3.41 -5.54
C LEU A 51 -13.81 -2.19 -6.31
N TRP A 52 -14.38 -1.03 -6.04
CA TRP A 52 -13.97 0.24 -6.67
C TRP A 52 -13.10 1.10 -5.77
N LEU A 53 -13.39 1.14 -4.48
CA LEU A 53 -12.66 1.99 -3.53
C LEU A 53 -11.17 1.62 -3.46
N LEU A 54 -10.83 0.32 -3.44
CA LEU A 54 -9.45 -0.12 -3.31
C LEU A 54 -8.59 0.31 -4.51
N PRO A 55 -8.91 -0.06 -5.78
CA PRO A 55 -8.07 0.34 -6.90
C PRO A 55 -8.05 1.86 -7.12
N VAL A 56 -9.15 2.56 -6.87
CA VAL A 56 -9.17 4.03 -7.00
C VAL A 56 -8.27 4.69 -5.96
N THR A 57 -8.34 4.28 -4.68
CA THR A 57 -7.44 4.80 -3.65
C THR A 57 -5.98 4.50 -3.95
N GLU A 58 -5.65 3.32 -4.43
CA GLU A 58 -4.28 2.96 -4.81
C GLU A 58 -3.76 3.86 -5.95
N LEU A 59 -4.56 4.12 -6.98
CA LEU A 59 -4.18 5.03 -8.07
C LEU A 59 -4.04 6.47 -7.61
N VAL A 60 -4.94 6.95 -6.74
CA VAL A 60 -4.85 8.30 -6.17
C VAL A 60 -3.58 8.45 -5.36
N VAL A 61 -3.24 7.47 -4.53
CA VAL A 61 -1.99 7.49 -3.76
C VAL A 61 -0.77 7.50 -4.68
N ALA A 62 -0.74 6.66 -5.72
CA ALA A 62 0.35 6.67 -6.70
C ALA A 62 0.50 8.05 -7.36
N ALA A 63 -0.60 8.67 -7.78
CA ALA A 63 -0.60 10.01 -8.37
C ALA A 63 -0.10 11.09 -7.37
N MET A 64 -0.52 11.02 -6.10
CA MET A 64 -0.05 11.93 -5.05
C MET A 64 1.46 11.78 -4.80
N LEU A 65 1.98 10.55 -4.80
CA LEU A 65 3.41 10.28 -4.63
C LEU A 65 4.26 10.82 -5.78
N MET A 66 3.71 10.84 -7.00
CA MET A 66 4.36 11.44 -8.18
C MET A 66 4.37 12.96 -8.12
N SER A 67 3.40 13.57 -7.46
CA SER A 67 3.29 15.02 -7.34
C SER A 67 4.14 15.54 -6.17
N GLY A 68 5.08 16.44 -6.44
CA GLY A 68 5.89 17.07 -5.39
C GLY A 68 5.04 17.78 -4.31
N LYS A 69 3.94 18.42 -4.72
CA LYS A 69 3.03 19.16 -3.82
C LYS A 69 2.27 18.26 -2.84
N TYR A 70 1.84 17.08 -3.28
CA TYR A 70 1.01 16.17 -2.48
C TYR A 70 1.77 14.98 -1.92
N ARG A 71 3.10 14.95 -2.08
CA ARG A 71 3.95 13.81 -1.71
C ARG A 71 3.84 13.44 -0.24
N VAL A 72 3.88 14.40 0.68
CA VAL A 72 3.75 14.15 2.13
C VAL A 72 2.38 13.56 2.46
N SER A 73 1.32 14.10 1.89
CA SER A 73 -0.04 13.56 2.07
C SER A 73 -0.15 12.15 1.46
N GLY A 74 0.38 11.93 0.27
CA GLY A 74 0.44 10.61 -0.37
C GLY A 74 1.18 9.57 0.47
N LEU A 75 2.32 9.95 1.05
CA LEU A 75 3.07 9.09 1.99
C LEU A 75 2.27 8.80 3.26
N SER A 76 1.55 9.77 3.81
CA SER A 76 0.71 9.57 4.99
C SER A 76 -0.43 8.58 4.70
N VAL A 77 -1.12 8.73 3.58
CA VAL A 77 -2.18 7.78 3.15
C VAL A 77 -1.59 6.40 2.85
N SER A 78 -0.40 6.34 2.23
CA SER A 78 0.33 5.09 2.00
C SER A 78 0.62 4.34 3.30
N VAL A 79 1.05 5.03 4.36
CA VAL A 79 1.27 4.42 5.69
C VAL A 79 -0.03 3.83 6.23
N VAL A 80 -1.14 4.56 6.15
CA VAL A 80 -2.45 4.07 6.63
C VAL A 80 -2.90 2.84 5.84
N LEU A 81 -2.83 2.87 4.51
CA LEU A 81 -3.22 1.74 3.67
C LEU A 81 -2.36 0.49 3.95
N MET A 82 -1.03 0.67 3.98
CA MET A 82 -0.12 -0.44 4.27
C MET A 82 -0.32 -1.00 5.68
N LEU A 83 -0.64 -0.15 6.66
CA LEU A 83 -0.95 -0.58 8.02
C LEU A 83 -2.22 -1.43 8.06
N VAL A 84 -3.30 -0.97 7.43
CA VAL A 84 -4.58 -1.69 7.36
C VAL A 84 -4.39 -3.05 6.67
N PHE A 85 -3.69 -3.08 5.53
CA PHE A 85 -3.40 -4.33 4.83
C PHE A 85 -2.51 -5.27 5.64
N SER A 86 -1.50 -4.73 6.35
CA SER A 86 -0.62 -5.53 7.20
C SER A 86 -1.37 -6.14 8.38
N ILE A 87 -2.25 -5.37 9.04
CA ILE A 87 -3.09 -5.88 10.14
C ILE A 87 -4.00 -7.00 9.63
N TYR A 88 -4.69 -6.76 8.50
CA TYR A 88 -5.58 -7.76 7.92
C TYR A 88 -4.84 -9.06 7.57
N MET A 89 -3.70 -8.95 6.88
CA MET A 89 -2.88 -10.11 6.53
C MET A 89 -2.25 -10.80 7.75
N GLY A 90 -1.91 -10.04 8.79
CA GLY A 90 -1.45 -10.58 10.07
C GLY A 90 -2.55 -11.44 10.72
N LEU A 91 -3.76 -10.92 10.85
CA LEU A 91 -4.90 -11.66 11.40
C LEU A 91 -5.21 -12.94 10.60
N ALA A 92 -5.11 -12.87 9.26
CA ALA A 92 -5.27 -14.02 8.39
C ALA A 92 -4.15 -15.08 8.57
N THR A 93 -2.90 -14.61 8.73
CA THR A 93 -1.72 -15.46 8.92
C THR A 93 -1.76 -16.20 10.26
N PHE A 94 -2.19 -15.52 11.32
CA PHE A 94 -2.32 -16.11 12.68
C PHE A 94 -3.60 -16.89 12.90
N HIS A 95 -4.36 -17.19 11.84
CA HIS A 95 -5.58 -18.00 11.88
C HIS A 95 -6.65 -17.45 12.85
N VAL A 96 -6.75 -16.12 12.99
CA VAL A 96 -7.79 -15.48 13.81
C VAL A 96 -9.17 -15.63 13.18
N PHE A 97 -9.23 -15.85 11.88
CA PHE A 97 -10.49 -16.07 11.15
C PHE A 97 -10.82 -17.56 11.03
N ASP A 98 -12.08 -17.94 11.19
CA ASP A 98 -12.59 -19.31 11.02
C ASP A 98 -12.42 -19.86 9.59
N ARG A 99 -12.31 -18.96 8.59
CA ARG A 99 -12.02 -19.29 7.20
C ARG A 99 -10.70 -18.65 6.78
N ARG A 100 -9.90 -19.38 5.98
CA ARG A 100 -8.73 -18.80 5.34
C ARG A 100 -9.17 -17.86 4.20
N PRO A 101 -9.00 -16.55 4.31
CA PRO A 101 -9.29 -15.64 3.19
C PRO A 101 -8.37 -15.94 2.02
N CYS A 102 -8.81 -15.72 0.77
CA CYS A 102 -7.93 -15.79 -0.39
C CYS A 102 -6.96 -14.60 -0.40
N SER A 103 -5.71 -14.80 -0.86
CA SER A 103 -4.77 -13.68 -1.05
C SER A 103 -5.25 -12.82 -2.23
N CYS A 104 -5.61 -11.56 -1.91
CA CYS A 104 -6.07 -10.58 -2.89
C CYS A 104 -4.88 -9.88 -3.56
N GLY A 105 -4.52 -10.26 -4.77
CA GLY A 105 -3.62 -9.41 -5.52
C GLY A 105 -2.81 -10.07 -6.61
N GLY A 106 -3.24 -10.05 -7.84
CA GLY A 106 -2.47 -10.24 -9.05
C GLY A 106 -1.34 -11.28 -8.97
N VAL A 107 -0.10 -10.88 -9.21
CA VAL A 107 1.10 -11.74 -9.06
C VAL A 107 1.30 -12.22 -7.62
N LEU A 108 0.81 -11.50 -6.62
CA LEU A 108 0.84 -11.91 -5.20
C LEU A 108 -0.10 -13.09 -4.92
N ARG A 109 -0.92 -13.51 -5.89
CA ARG A 109 -1.85 -14.64 -5.81
C ARG A 109 -1.14 -15.98 -5.54
N SER A 110 0.08 -16.14 -6.04
CA SER A 110 0.90 -17.35 -5.81
C SER A 110 1.66 -17.33 -4.47
N MET A 111 1.68 -16.20 -3.77
CA MET A 111 2.38 -16.06 -2.49
C MET A 111 1.53 -16.60 -1.35
N GLY A 112 2.15 -17.40 -0.48
CA GLY A 112 1.52 -17.82 0.78
C GLY A 112 1.23 -16.63 1.71
N PHE A 113 0.29 -16.78 2.65
CA PHE A 113 -0.12 -15.71 3.58
C PHE A 113 1.06 -15.09 4.34
N THR A 114 1.98 -15.92 4.84
CA THR A 114 3.17 -15.46 5.58
C THR A 114 4.06 -14.60 4.69
N THR A 115 4.30 -15.02 3.45
CA THR A 115 5.14 -14.26 2.51
C THR A 115 4.48 -12.92 2.14
N HIS A 116 3.16 -12.93 1.93
CA HIS A 116 2.39 -11.72 1.67
C HIS A 116 2.39 -10.76 2.87
N PHE A 117 2.30 -11.29 4.08
CA PHE A 117 2.38 -10.50 5.31
C PHE A 117 3.75 -9.83 5.45
N ILE A 118 4.85 -10.57 5.25
CA ILE A 118 6.22 -10.02 5.28
C ILE A 118 6.41 -8.94 4.21
N PHE A 119 5.88 -9.18 3.01
CA PHE A 119 5.89 -8.22 1.91
C PHE A 119 5.19 -6.90 2.31
N ASN A 120 3.99 -6.99 2.88
CA ASN A 120 3.26 -5.81 3.35
C ASN A 120 4.01 -5.06 4.45
N LEU A 121 4.62 -5.77 5.42
CA LEU A 121 5.44 -5.14 6.46
C LEU A 121 6.65 -4.41 5.89
N THR A 122 7.29 -4.96 4.85
CA THR A 122 8.42 -4.32 4.18
C THR A 122 7.99 -3.00 3.53
N PHE A 123 6.86 -2.97 2.84
CA PHE A 123 6.34 -1.75 2.22
C PHE A 123 5.75 -0.76 3.23
N LEU A 124 5.20 -1.24 4.35
CA LEU A 124 4.85 -0.39 5.49
C LEU A 124 6.09 0.32 6.04
N PHE A 125 7.19 -0.41 6.23
CA PHE A 125 8.45 0.18 6.65
C PHE A 125 8.95 1.23 5.65
N PHE A 126 8.91 0.95 4.34
CA PHE A 126 9.29 1.93 3.32
C PHE A 126 8.42 3.19 3.35
N SER A 127 7.11 3.04 3.56
CA SER A 127 6.19 4.17 3.67
C SER A 127 6.52 5.06 4.88
N ILE A 128 6.74 4.46 6.05
CA ILE A 128 7.10 5.18 7.28
C ILE A 128 8.46 5.86 7.15
N ALA A 129 9.47 5.13 6.64
CA ALA A 129 10.81 5.65 6.45
C ALA A 129 10.83 6.83 5.46
N SER A 130 10.10 6.70 4.34
CA SER A 130 9.96 7.75 3.34
C SER A 130 9.28 8.99 3.91
N LEU A 131 8.20 8.81 4.69
CA LEU A 131 7.48 9.93 5.31
C LEU A 131 8.36 10.69 6.29
N ARG A 132 9.11 9.99 7.15
CA ARG A 132 10.04 10.60 8.10
C ARG A 132 11.17 11.34 7.38
N LEU A 133 11.75 10.70 6.36
CA LEU A 133 12.86 11.26 5.61
C LEU A 133 12.42 12.48 4.79
N GLN A 134 11.24 12.44 4.16
CA GLN A 134 10.68 13.59 3.42
C GLN A 134 10.50 14.78 4.36
N LYS A 135 9.84 14.59 5.52
CA LYS A 135 9.62 15.67 6.50
C LYS A 135 10.92 16.24 7.03
N SER A 136 11.94 15.41 7.27
CA SER A 136 13.26 15.86 7.70
C SER A 136 13.97 16.71 6.64
N LEU A 137 13.88 16.31 5.38
CA LEU A 137 14.48 17.09 4.27
C LEU A 137 13.74 18.41 4.05
N ASP A 138 12.41 18.42 4.15
CA ASP A 138 11.61 19.65 4.02
C ASP A 138 11.95 20.63 5.14
N ALA A 139 12.07 20.18 6.39
CA ALA A 139 12.44 21.00 7.53
C ALA A 139 13.85 21.64 7.39
N VAL A 140 14.81 20.91 6.81
CA VAL A 140 16.16 21.43 6.54
C VAL A 140 16.13 22.52 5.45
N LEU A 141 15.27 22.37 4.45
CA LEU A 141 15.12 23.36 3.37
C LEU A 141 14.38 24.62 3.83
N GLU A 142 13.44 24.48 4.77
CA GLU A 142 12.67 25.60 5.32
C GLU A 142 13.48 26.42 6.35
N ASN A 143 14.46 25.79 7.02
CA ASN A 143 15.30 26.46 8.02
C ASN A 143 16.81 26.27 7.74
N PRO A 144 17.37 26.97 6.74
CA PRO A 144 18.77 26.81 6.30
C PRO A 144 19.82 27.34 7.29
N LYS A 145 19.45 27.70 8.52
CA LYS A 145 20.34 28.29 9.55
C LYS A 145 20.85 27.29 10.61
N ILE A 146 20.78 25.99 10.36
CA ILE A 146 21.38 24.96 11.22
C ILE A 146 22.52 24.27 10.49
#